data_a6aa2d5b91880e30dc914d4f9f43fb78
#
_entry.id   a6aa2d5b91880e30dc914d4f9f43fb78
#
_cell.length_a   1.000
_cell.length_b   1.000
_cell.length_c   1.000
_cell.angle_alpha   90.00
_cell.angle_beta   90.00
_cell.angle_gamma   90.00
#
_symmetry.space_group_name_H-M   'P 1'
#
loop_
_entity.id
_entity.type
_entity.pdbx_description
1 polymer ?
#
loop_
_entity_poly.entity_id
_entity_poly.type
_entity_poly.pdbx_seq_one_letter_code
_entity_poly.pdbx_strand_id
1 'polypeptide(L)'
;MEKGDSHSYTGDIHIRLFEITSRNVALLPITLYIIGFIIGPCIAAPISDLHGRLVVYKVNIIILILCNAIAVASDNFAALVIFRFFASLGGSGVMAVGAGTMSDLWPRNQVSRVGVAYLLAPFLGPSMGPLIGAYSIEQYGDWKWGVWVVLCILTPVAIAIFFSSESSKKQILLHRAKRQGNHPKTLPFTQELSKIGKAMLKPWHMCIFEPVSLVLGLYTGFSFAMIFSFFGSYSYVYSTVYHFDARQTGLCYIGLIIGILLGVVMFAVFDTTLYQKQVARTGDKAAPEYRLYAALVGSILVPIGLFWYAWAPRDFLAALAYLVSAFKPEDIASAVAANGIFRFTLGAAFPNFVFQMYQELGINWAGSVFAFISLAFIPVPWLLFWKGKALRKMSSYELSKF
;
A
#
# COMPACT_ATOMS: atom_id res chain seq x y z
N MET A 1 -28.96 33.94 -7.25
CA MET A 1 -28.20 32.80 -7.81
C MET A 1 -26.73 33.07 -7.53
N GLU A 2 -26.29 32.80 -6.30
CA GLU A 2 -24.90 32.93 -5.90
C GLU A 2 -24.11 31.81 -6.55
N LYS A 3 -23.07 32.18 -7.27
CA LYS A 3 -22.05 31.24 -7.73
C LYS A 3 -21.33 30.69 -6.49
N GLY A 4 -21.85 29.57 -5.99
CA GLY A 4 -21.33 28.90 -4.83
C GLY A 4 -19.92 28.37 -5.12
N ASP A 5 -19.03 28.69 -4.21
CA ASP A 5 -17.65 28.29 -4.11
C ASP A 5 -17.43 26.81 -4.47
N SER A 6 -16.72 26.57 -5.55
CA SER A 6 -16.39 25.26 -6.09
C SER A 6 -15.24 24.57 -5.32
N HIS A 7 -15.28 24.57 -3.99
CA HIS A 7 -14.30 23.89 -3.14
C HIS A 7 -14.81 22.51 -2.74
N SER A 8 -14.94 21.59 -3.69
CA SER A 8 -15.43 20.24 -3.41
C SER A 8 -14.32 19.28 -3.03
N TYR A 9 -13.80 19.39 -1.82
CA TYR A 9 -13.07 18.28 -1.17
C TYR A 9 -14.08 17.17 -0.82
N THR A 10 -13.62 15.91 -0.82
CA THR A 10 -14.48 14.77 -0.43
C THR A 10 -15.14 14.99 0.94
N GLY A 11 -14.42 15.63 1.88
CA GLY A 11 -14.97 16.02 3.18
C GLY A 11 -16.11 17.04 3.08
N ASP A 12 -15.97 18.03 2.20
CA ASP A 12 -16.99 19.09 2.03
C ASP A 12 -18.26 18.54 1.35
N ILE A 13 -18.10 17.53 0.47
CA ILE A 13 -19.24 16.81 -0.11
C ILE A 13 -20.01 16.04 0.98
N HIS A 14 -19.31 15.34 1.87
CA HIS A 14 -19.95 14.62 2.99
C HIS A 14 -20.62 15.59 3.97
N ILE A 15 -20.01 16.75 4.26
CA ILE A 15 -20.61 17.80 5.10
C ILE A 15 -21.95 18.27 4.52
N ARG A 16 -21.99 18.56 3.22
CA ARG A 16 -23.20 19.05 2.56
C ARG A 16 -24.29 17.98 2.42
N LEU A 17 -23.92 16.74 2.09
CA LEU A 17 -24.88 15.66 1.83
C LEU A 17 -25.48 15.05 3.10
N PHE A 18 -24.70 15.00 4.18
CA PHE A 18 -25.10 14.35 5.43
C PHE A 18 -25.30 15.34 6.58
N GLU A 19 -25.34 16.65 6.30
CA GLU A 19 -25.53 17.74 7.27
C GLU A 19 -24.58 17.66 8.49
N ILE A 20 -23.32 17.25 8.25
CA ILE A 20 -22.33 17.04 9.28
C ILE A 20 -21.73 18.38 9.69
N THR A 21 -21.79 18.72 10.97
CA THR A 21 -21.27 19.97 11.51
C THR A 21 -19.75 19.99 11.69
N SER A 22 -19.12 18.81 11.80
CA SER A 22 -17.69 18.69 12.08
C SER A 22 -16.92 18.10 10.90
N ARG A 23 -15.89 18.82 10.43
CA ARG A 23 -15.00 18.36 9.36
C ARG A 23 -14.29 17.06 9.72
N ASN A 24 -13.89 16.88 10.98
CA ASN A 24 -13.22 15.65 11.43
C ASN A 24 -14.14 14.42 11.30
N VAL A 25 -15.44 14.59 11.55
CA VAL A 25 -16.43 13.53 11.34
C VAL A 25 -16.57 13.22 9.85
N ALA A 26 -16.59 14.23 8.99
CA ALA A 26 -16.68 14.05 7.53
C ALA A 26 -15.47 13.28 6.93
N LEU A 27 -14.31 13.26 7.61
CA LEU A 27 -13.14 12.51 7.20
C LEU A 27 -13.10 11.06 7.72
N LEU A 28 -14.03 10.66 8.61
CA LEU A 28 -14.09 9.29 9.17
C LEU A 28 -14.13 8.18 8.11
N PRO A 29 -14.87 8.31 6.99
CA PRO A 29 -14.88 7.27 5.95
C PRO A 29 -13.48 6.98 5.39
N ILE A 30 -12.63 8.00 5.26
CA ILE A 30 -11.23 7.88 4.79
C ILE A 30 -10.37 7.29 5.90
N THR A 31 -10.46 7.83 7.11
CA THR A 31 -9.63 7.39 8.25
C THR A 31 -9.90 5.93 8.59
N LEU A 32 -11.17 5.51 8.71
CA LEU A 32 -11.52 4.11 9.00
C LEU A 32 -11.18 3.18 7.83
N TYR A 33 -11.28 3.66 6.59
CA TYR A 33 -10.80 2.90 5.43
C TYR A 33 -9.30 2.59 5.56
N ILE A 34 -8.48 3.57 5.94
CA ILE A 34 -7.03 3.36 6.13
C ILE A 34 -6.74 2.46 7.34
N ILE A 35 -7.50 2.56 8.43
CA ILE A 35 -7.38 1.64 9.58
C ILE A 35 -7.66 0.19 9.16
N GLY A 36 -8.66 -0.04 8.32
CA GLY A 36 -8.91 -1.37 7.75
C GLY A 36 -7.74 -1.90 6.91
N PHE A 37 -7.01 -1.01 6.23
CA PHE A 37 -5.76 -1.38 5.53
C PHE A 37 -4.63 -1.82 6.45
N ILE A 38 -4.62 -1.39 7.72
CA ILE A 38 -3.64 -1.85 8.73
C ILE A 38 -3.99 -3.28 9.19
N ILE A 39 -5.26 -3.52 9.46
CA ILE A 39 -5.74 -4.76 10.09
C ILE A 39 -5.84 -5.90 9.07
N GLY A 40 -6.31 -5.62 7.85
CA GLY A 40 -6.59 -6.62 6.82
C GLY A 40 -5.41 -7.54 6.50
N PRO A 41 -4.20 -7.04 6.23
CA PRO A 41 -3.02 -7.87 5.99
C PRO A 41 -2.65 -8.77 7.16
N CYS A 42 -2.85 -8.31 8.40
CA CYS A 42 -2.56 -9.08 9.61
C CYS A 42 -3.49 -10.29 9.76
N ILE A 43 -4.72 -10.20 9.24
CA ILE A 43 -5.70 -11.29 9.21
C ILE A 43 -5.48 -12.18 7.98
N ALA A 44 -5.33 -11.57 6.81
CA ALA A 44 -5.29 -12.30 5.54
C ALA A 44 -4.02 -13.15 5.37
N ALA A 45 -2.86 -12.69 5.86
CA ALA A 45 -1.60 -13.42 5.72
C ALA A 45 -1.65 -14.79 6.41
N PRO A 46 -2.00 -14.93 7.71
CA PRO A 46 -2.10 -16.24 8.37
C PRO A 46 -3.16 -17.16 7.76
N ILE A 47 -4.31 -16.62 7.38
CA ILE A 47 -5.37 -17.41 6.75
C ILE A 47 -4.88 -17.97 5.42
N SER A 48 -4.17 -17.16 4.64
CA SER A 48 -3.63 -17.57 3.34
C SER A 48 -2.56 -18.66 3.44
N ASP A 49 -1.76 -18.66 4.50
CA ASP A 49 -0.73 -19.67 4.75
C ASP A 49 -1.33 -21.03 5.19
N LEU A 50 -2.51 -21.00 5.82
CA LEU A 50 -3.20 -22.21 6.28
C LEU A 50 -4.17 -22.77 5.25
N HIS A 51 -4.99 -21.92 4.62
CA HIS A 51 -6.09 -22.35 3.74
C HIS A 51 -5.78 -22.18 2.24
N GLY A 52 -4.68 -21.53 1.89
CA GLY A 52 -4.29 -21.26 0.51
C GLY A 52 -4.56 -19.83 0.06
N ARG A 53 -3.89 -19.43 -1.01
CA ARG A 53 -3.95 -18.07 -1.54
C ARG A 53 -5.30 -17.78 -2.19
N LEU A 54 -5.82 -18.72 -2.97
CA LEU A 54 -7.04 -18.55 -3.74
C LEU A 54 -8.27 -18.30 -2.87
N VAL A 55 -8.40 -19.00 -1.74
CA VAL A 55 -9.53 -18.83 -0.81
C VAL A 55 -9.57 -17.39 -0.30
N VAL A 56 -8.41 -16.84 0.11
CA VAL A 56 -8.31 -15.47 0.61
C VAL A 56 -8.64 -14.45 -0.48
N TYR A 57 -8.15 -14.65 -1.71
CA TYR A 57 -8.50 -13.78 -2.83
C TYR A 57 -10.00 -13.75 -3.11
N LYS A 58 -10.66 -14.90 -3.13
CA LYS A 58 -12.11 -15.01 -3.38
C LYS A 58 -12.92 -14.31 -2.28
N VAL A 59 -12.60 -14.57 -1.02
CA VAL A 59 -13.30 -13.95 0.11
C VAL A 59 -13.10 -12.44 0.12
N ASN A 60 -11.86 -12.00 -0.06
CA ASN A 60 -11.52 -10.58 -0.04
C ASN A 60 -12.20 -9.78 -1.16
N ILE A 61 -12.23 -10.31 -2.38
CA ILE A 61 -12.87 -9.61 -3.51
C ILE A 61 -14.39 -9.52 -3.32
N ILE A 62 -15.03 -10.54 -2.75
CA ILE A 62 -16.45 -10.52 -2.43
C ILE A 62 -16.74 -9.46 -1.38
N ILE A 63 -15.98 -9.43 -0.28
CA ILE A 63 -16.13 -8.42 0.78
C ILE A 63 -15.94 -7.02 0.20
N LEU A 64 -14.89 -6.82 -0.61
CA LEU A 64 -14.60 -5.53 -1.23
C LEU A 64 -15.75 -5.02 -2.09
N ILE A 65 -16.29 -5.87 -2.99
CA ILE A 65 -17.36 -5.48 -3.90
C ILE A 65 -18.65 -5.24 -3.14
N LEU A 66 -19.08 -6.19 -2.30
CA LEU A 66 -20.35 -6.09 -1.57
C LEU A 66 -20.37 -4.89 -0.63
N CYS A 67 -19.31 -4.70 0.17
CA CYS A 67 -19.27 -3.59 1.12
C CYS A 67 -19.20 -2.23 0.42
N ASN A 68 -18.48 -2.08 -0.71
CA ASN A 68 -18.51 -0.85 -1.48
C ASN A 68 -19.89 -0.60 -2.12
N ALA A 69 -20.55 -1.62 -2.65
CA ALA A 69 -21.89 -1.50 -3.22
C ALA A 69 -22.90 -1.06 -2.15
N ILE A 70 -22.87 -1.67 -0.96
CA ILE A 70 -23.76 -1.28 0.16
C ILE A 70 -23.42 0.14 0.64
N ALA A 71 -22.14 0.50 0.75
CA ALA A 71 -21.73 1.83 1.17
C ALA A 71 -22.28 2.94 0.25
N VAL A 72 -22.30 2.69 -1.07
CA VAL A 72 -22.81 3.66 -2.05
C VAL A 72 -24.33 3.67 -2.13
N ALA A 73 -24.97 2.49 -1.97
CA ALA A 73 -26.44 2.39 -1.95
C ALA A 73 -27.06 3.00 -0.70
N SER A 74 -26.29 3.16 0.38
CA SER A 74 -26.76 3.69 1.65
C SER A 74 -26.83 5.23 1.64
N ASP A 75 -27.94 5.77 2.14
CA ASP A 75 -28.09 7.21 2.40
C ASP A 75 -27.77 7.59 3.87
N ASN A 76 -27.25 6.64 4.65
CA ASN A 76 -26.86 6.85 6.04
C ASN A 76 -25.34 6.95 6.18
N PHE A 77 -24.86 8.04 6.78
CA PHE A 77 -23.42 8.28 6.99
C PHE A 77 -22.73 7.19 7.83
N ALA A 78 -23.38 6.70 8.89
CA ALA A 78 -22.82 5.64 9.72
C ALA A 78 -22.63 4.33 8.93
N ALA A 79 -23.60 3.98 8.08
CA ALA A 79 -23.49 2.83 7.19
C ALA A 79 -22.35 3.02 6.17
N LEU A 80 -22.23 4.19 5.55
CA LEU A 80 -21.11 4.52 4.67
C LEU A 80 -19.77 4.27 5.36
N VAL A 81 -19.59 4.77 6.57
CA VAL A 81 -18.34 4.64 7.35
C VAL A 81 -18.04 3.18 7.68
N ILE A 82 -19.01 2.43 8.18
CA ILE A 82 -18.86 1.03 8.57
C ILE A 82 -18.52 0.14 7.36
N PHE A 83 -19.27 0.28 6.27
CA PHE A 83 -19.05 -0.55 5.08
C PHE A 83 -17.75 -0.17 4.34
N ARG A 84 -17.31 1.09 4.40
CA ARG A 84 -15.98 1.50 3.94
C ARG A 84 -14.85 0.82 4.73
N PHE A 85 -15.00 0.69 6.04
CA PHE A 85 -14.06 -0.05 6.86
C PHE A 85 -13.98 -1.53 6.46
N PHE A 86 -15.12 -2.22 6.31
CA PHE A 86 -15.12 -3.63 5.88
C PHE A 86 -14.63 -3.80 4.43
N ALA A 87 -14.94 -2.89 3.54
CA ALA A 87 -14.41 -2.90 2.18
C ALA A 87 -12.87 -2.82 2.17
N SER A 88 -12.28 -2.00 3.03
CA SER A 88 -10.83 -1.89 3.14
C SER A 88 -10.17 -3.14 3.73
N LEU A 89 -10.82 -3.82 4.68
CA LEU A 89 -10.36 -5.12 5.18
C LEU A 89 -10.24 -6.15 4.04
N GLY A 90 -11.25 -6.21 3.16
CA GLY A 90 -11.21 -7.07 1.98
C GLY A 90 -10.14 -6.65 0.96
N GLY A 91 -10.05 -5.34 0.68
CA GLY A 91 -9.09 -4.83 -0.31
C GLY A 91 -7.62 -4.99 0.09
N SER A 92 -7.31 -4.75 1.36
CA SER A 92 -5.92 -4.70 1.84
C SER A 92 -5.26 -6.06 2.02
N GLY A 93 -6.03 -7.11 2.29
CA GLY A 93 -5.50 -8.47 2.45
C GLY A 93 -4.77 -8.98 1.21
N VAL A 94 -5.19 -8.54 0.03
CA VAL A 94 -4.55 -8.87 -1.26
C VAL A 94 -3.09 -8.41 -1.30
N MET A 95 -2.74 -7.30 -0.63
CA MET A 95 -1.37 -6.77 -0.63
C MET A 95 -0.38 -7.69 0.09
N ALA A 96 -0.76 -8.32 1.21
CA ALA A 96 0.13 -9.25 1.90
C ALA A 96 0.18 -10.62 1.19
N VAL A 97 -0.97 -11.11 0.74
CA VAL A 97 -1.09 -12.41 0.06
C VAL A 97 -0.41 -12.38 -1.30
N GLY A 98 -0.44 -11.26 -2.03
CA GLY A 98 0.20 -11.08 -3.33
C GLY A 98 1.71 -11.26 -3.29
N ALA A 99 2.39 -10.72 -2.28
CA ALA A 99 3.81 -10.92 -2.09
C ALA A 99 4.16 -12.42 -1.88
N GLY A 100 3.35 -13.14 -1.08
CA GLY A 100 3.46 -14.58 -0.90
C GLY A 100 3.21 -15.35 -2.20
N THR A 101 2.18 -14.98 -2.96
CA THR A 101 1.86 -15.60 -4.26
C THR A 101 3.01 -15.46 -5.25
N MET A 102 3.64 -14.29 -5.32
CA MET A 102 4.81 -14.09 -6.19
C MET A 102 5.97 -15.00 -5.81
N SER A 103 6.25 -15.17 -4.51
CA SER A 103 7.30 -16.07 -4.03
C SER A 103 6.98 -17.54 -4.28
N ASP A 104 5.70 -17.91 -4.36
CA ASP A 104 5.25 -19.27 -4.66
C ASP A 104 5.32 -19.62 -6.16
N LEU A 105 5.06 -18.64 -7.05
CA LEU A 105 4.97 -18.85 -8.49
C LEU A 105 6.29 -18.66 -9.22
N TRP A 106 7.14 -17.72 -8.78
CA TRP A 106 8.33 -17.30 -9.51
C TRP A 106 9.62 -17.70 -8.77
N PRO A 107 10.67 -18.13 -9.50
CA PRO A 107 11.96 -18.40 -8.89
C PRO A 107 12.60 -17.09 -8.39
N ARG A 108 13.47 -17.21 -7.39
CA ARG A 108 14.07 -16.09 -6.64
C ARG A 108 14.72 -15.01 -7.51
N ASN A 109 15.32 -15.41 -8.64
CA ASN A 109 15.97 -14.52 -9.60
C ASN A 109 14.97 -13.71 -10.46
N GLN A 110 13.73 -14.16 -10.59
CA GLN A 110 12.69 -13.51 -11.39
C GLN A 110 11.66 -12.75 -10.54
N VAL A 111 11.48 -13.09 -9.27
CA VAL A 111 10.54 -12.43 -8.34
C VAL A 111 10.72 -10.91 -8.33
N SER A 112 11.95 -10.42 -8.45
CA SER A 112 12.25 -8.99 -8.50
C SER A 112 11.58 -8.29 -9.68
N ARG A 113 11.68 -8.87 -10.89
CA ARG A 113 11.12 -8.27 -12.11
C ARG A 113 9.59 -8.25 -12.08
N VAL A 114 8.98 -9.35 -11.64
CA VAL A 114 7.52 -9.43 -11.51
C VAL A 114 7.02 -8.55 -10.36
N GLY A 115 7.80 -8.47 -9.28
CA GLY A 115 7.55 -7.62 -8.14
C GLY A 115 7.41 -6.14 -8.50
N VAL A 116 8.13 -5.65 -9.50
CA VAL A 116 8.00 -4.27 -10.01
C VAL A 116 6.57 -3.98 -10.48
N ALA A 117 5.99 -4.88 -11.28
CA ALA A 117 4.61 -4.73 -11.77
C ALA A 117 3.58 -4.79 -10.61
N TYR A 118 3.81 -5.69 -9.65
CA TYR A 118 2.96 -5.78 -8.46
C TYR A 118 3.01 -4.51 -7.61
N LEU A 119 4.20 -3.95 -7.41
CA LEU A 119 4.39 -2.75 -6.60
C LEU A 119 3.84 -1.48 -7.27
N LEU A 120 3.64 -1.49 -8.58
CA LEU A 120 3.04 -0.38 -9.31
C LEU A 120 1.57 -0.13 -8.92
N ALA A 121 0.79 -1.20 -8.70
CA ALA A 121 -0.65 -1.12 -8.44
C ALA A 121 -1.04 -0.28 -7.21
N PRO A 122 -0.39 -0.41 -6.03
CA PRO A 122 -0.69 0.39 -4.85
C PRO A 122 -0.49 1.90 -5.00
N PHE A 123 0.27 2.33 -6.00
CA PHE A 123 0.51 3.74 -6.29
C PHE A 123 -0.36 4.27 -7.40
N LEU A 124 -0.60 3.48 -8.44
CA LEU A 124 -1.48 3.87 -9.53
C LEU A 124 -2.93 4.00 -9.07
N GLY A 125 -3.40 3.08 -8.21
CA GLY A 125 -4.78 3.12 -7.70
C GLY A 125 -5.14 4.48 -7.08
N PRO A 126 -4.47 4.91 -6.01
CA PRO A 126 -4.72 6.21 -5.38
C PRO A 126 -4.52 7.40 -6.32
N SER A 127 -3.60 7.32 -7.29
CA SER A 127 -3.35 8.41 -8.24
C SER A 127 -4.44 8.51 -9.32
N MET A 128 -5.01 7.38 -9.74
CA MET A 128 -6.12 7.35 -10.70
C MET A 128 -7.47 7.66 -10.04
N GLY A 129 -7.62 7.39 -8.73
CA GLY A 129 -8.86 7.61 -8.00
C GLY A 129 -9.40 9.04 -8.12
N PRO A 130 -8.64 10.08 -7.75
CA PRO A 130 -9.08 11.47 -7.87
C PRO A 130 -9.38 11.89 -9.31
N LEU A 131 -8.61 11.40 -10.29
CA LEU A 131 -8.85 11.66 -11.70
C LEU A 131 -10.23 11.11 -12.14
N ILE A 132 -10.49 9.83 -11.87
CA ILE A 132 -11.75 9.17 -12.21
C ILE A 132 -12.91 9.83 -11.44
N GLY A 133 -12.73 10.11 -10.14
CA GLY A 133 -13.73 10.74 -9.28
C GLY A 133 -14.12 12.13 -9.78
N ALA A 134 -13.15 12.98 -10.12
CA ALA A 134 -13.40 14.33 -10.62
C ALA A 134 -14.24 14.33 -11.91
N TYR A 135 -13.86 13.49 -12.87
CA TYR A 135 -14.63 13.35 -14.12
C TYR A 135 -16.03 12.78 -13.90
N SER A 136 -16.18 11.79 -13.00
CA SER A 136 -17.47 11.17 -12.71
C SER A 136 -18.42 12.16 -12.04
N ILE A 137 -17.93 12.95 -11.09
CA ILE A 137 -18.74 13.96 -10.37
C ILE A 137 -19.21 15.04 -11.35
N GLU A 138 -18.33 15.53 -12.21
CA GLU A 138 -18.68 16.59 -13.15
C GLU A 138 -19.67 16.12 -14.22
N GLN A 139 -19.51 14.87 -14.71
CA GLN A 139 -20.37 14.32 -15.75
C GLN A 139 -21.78 13.96 -15.25
N TYR A 140 -21.88 13.43 -14.04
CA TYR A 140 -23.13 12.87 -13.52
C TYR A 140 -23.72 13.65 -12.33
N GLY A 141 -23.02 14.64 -11.81
CA GLY A 141 -23.48 15.47 -10.68
C GLY A 141 -23.55 14.76 -9.32
N ASP A 142 -23.16 13.47 -9.24
CA ASP A 142 -23.23 12.67 -8.01
C ASP A 142 -21.91 11.90 -7.79
N TRP A 143 -21.37 12.01 -6.56
CA TRP A 143 -20.14 11.32 -6.13
C TRP A 143 -20.25 9.79 -6.16
N LYS A 144 -21.47 9.26 -6.05
CA LYS A 144 -21.74 7.82 -6.08
C LYS A 144 -21.23 7.17 -7.35
N TRP A 145 -21.27 7.88 -8.48
CA TRP A 145 -20.77 7.39 -9.76
C TRP A 145 -19.27 7.06 -9.76
N GLY A 146 -18.47 7.82 -9.02
CA GLY A 146 -17.03 7.50 -8.88
C GLY A 146 -16.78 6.10 -8.30
N VAL A 147 -17.61 5.67 -7.36
CA VAL A 147 -17.51 4.32 -6.76
C VAL A 147 -18.11 3.25 -7.67
N TRP A 148 -19.22 3.56 -8.38
CA TRP A 148 -19.78 2.63 -9.37
C TRP A 148 -18.80 2.30 -10.49
N VAL A 149 -18.04 3.28 -10.98
CA VAL A 149 -16.98 3.06 -11.99
C VAL A 149 -15.91 2.10 -11.43
N VAL A 150 -15.49 2.27 -10.18
CA VAL A 150 -14.53 1.36 -9.54
C VAL A 150 -15.12 -0.06 -9.44
N LEU A 151 -16.39 -0.22 -9.08
CA LEU A 151 -17.06 -1.52 -9.03
C LEU A 151 -17.13 -2.19 -10.41
N CYS A 152 -17.39 -1.42 -11.46
CA CYS A 152 -17.35 -1.90 -12.84
C CYS A 152 -15.96 -2.42 -13.24
N ILE A 153 -14.88 -1.73 -12.82
CA ILE A 153 -13.51 -2.17 -13.06
C ILE A 153 -13.16 -3.43 -12.23
N LEU A 154 -13.66 -3.55 -11.01
CA LEU A 154 -13.42 -4.70 -10.14
C LEU A 154 -14.15 -5.98 -10.61
N THR A 155 -15.27 -5.85 -11.30
CA THR A 155 -16.08 -7.00 -11.73
C THR A 155 -15.31 -7.97 -12.63
N PRO A 156 -14.64 -7.58 -13.74
CA PRO A 156 -13.85 -8.50 -14.55
C PRO A 156 -12.66 -9.08 -13.77
N VAL A 157 -12.06 -8.34 -12.83
CA VAL A 157 -11.01 -8.85 -11.96
C VAL A 157 -11.55 -9.94 -11.03
N ALA A 158 -12.74 -9.75 -10.46
CA ALA A 158 -13.41 -10.76 -9.65
C ALA A 158 -13.66 -12.04 -10.45
N ILE A 159 -14.21 -11.91 -11.66
CA ILE A 159 -14.44 -13.04 -12.56
C ILE A 159 -13.13 -13.80 -12.81
N ALA A 160 -12.04 -13.11 -13.13
CA ALA A 160 -10.73 -13.72 -13.35
C ALA A 160 -10.22 -14.47 -12.10
N ILE A 161 -10.40 -13.91 -10.90
CA ILE A 161 -10.03 -14.57 -9.63
C ILE A 161 -10.85 -15.85 -9.40
N PHE A 162 -12.15 -15.85 -9.73
CA PHE A 162 -12.98 -17.03 -9.56
C PHE A 162 -12.56 -18.21 -10.46
N PHE A 163 -12.05 -17.91 -11.66
CA PHE A 163 -11.53 -18.94 -12.58
C PHE A 163 -10.05 -19.28 -12.36
N SER A 164 -9.35 -18.59 -11.45
CA SER A 164 -7.94 -18.87 -11.15
C SER A 164 -7.78 -20.17 -10.36
N SER A 165 -6.61 -20.79 -10.48
CA SER A 165 -6.21 -21.97 -9.73
C SER A 165 -5.38 -21.60 -8.49
N GLU A 166 -5.33 -22.53 -7.51
CA GLU A 166 -4.52 -22.35 -6.30
C GLU A 166 -3.03 -22.27 -6.63
N SER A 167 -2.34 -21.28 -6.05
CA SER A 167 -0.90 -21.04 -6.25
C SER A 167 -0.03 -21.50 -5.08
N SER A 168 -0.60 -21.72 -3.90
CA SER A 168 0.14 -22.18 -2.74
C SER A 168 0.69 -23.59 -2.94
N LYS A 169 2.01 -23.73 -2.97
CA LYS A 169 2.70 -25.03 -3.10
C LYS A 169 2.24 -26.03 -2.03
N LYS A 170 2.09 -25.56 -0.78
CA LYS A 170 1.64 -26.38 0.34
C LYS A 170 0.25 -26.96 0.10
N GLN A 171 -0.71 -26.13 -0.33
CA GLN A 171 -2.09 -26.56 -0.57
C GLN A 171 -2.19 -27.50 -1.79
N ILE A 172 -1.43 -27.23 -2.84
CA ILE A 172 -1.38 -28.09 -4.03
C ILE A 172 -0.87 -29.49 -3.63
N LEU A 173 0.20 -29.57 -2.83
CA LEU A 173 0.74 -30.84 -2.34
C LEU A 173 -0.24 -31.57 -1.42
N LEU A 174 -0.92 -30.85 -0.52
CA LEU A 174 -1.97 -31.42 0.34
C LEU A 174 -3.13 -31.96 -0.48
N HIS A 175 -3.61 -31.26 -1.50
CA HIS A 175 -4.66 -31.75 -2.38
C HIS A 175 -4.23 -32.99 -3.19
N ARG A 176 -2.97 -33.02 -3.67
CA ARG A 176 -2.43 -34.21 -4.36
C ARG A 176 -2.32 -35.40 -3.42
N ALA A 177 -1.82 -35.20 -2.18
CA ALA A 177 -1.75 -36.28 -1.18
C ALA A 177 -3.14 -36.83 -0.83
N LYS A 178 -4.14 -35.98 -0.65
CA LYS A 178 -5.54 -36.42 -0.43
C LYS A 178 -6.07 -37.23 -1.60
N ARG A 179 -5.79 -36.86 -2.85
CA ARG A 179 -6.19 -37.63 -4.04
C ARG A 179 -5.50 -39.00 -4.13
N GLN A 180 -4.32 -39.16 -3.53
CA GLN A 180 -3.57 -40.42 -3.47
C GLN A 180 -3.95 -41.27 -2.26
N GLY A 181 -5.02 -40.90 -1.51
CA GLY A 181 -5.47 -41.67 -0.35
C GLY A 181 -4.68 -41.37 0.95
N ASN A 182 -3.68 -40.52 0.90
CA ASN A 182 -2.95 -40.04 2.10
C ASN A 182 -3.74 -38.90 2.73
N HIS A 183 -4.40 -39.15 3.85
CA HIS A 183 -5.08 -38.10 4.61
C HIS A 183 -4.14 -37.51 5.66
N PRO A 184 -3.56 -36.32 5.39
CA PRO A 184 -2.76 -35.62 6.42
C PRO A 184 -3.65 -35.32 7.63
N LYS A 185 -3.10 -35.50 8.83
CA LYS A 185 -3.82 -35.20 10.08
C LYS A 185 -4.29 -33.76 10.05
N THR A 186 -5.60 -33.55 9.99
CA THR A 186 -6.20 -32.21 10.18
C THR A 186 -6.05 -31.83 11.64
N LEU A 187 -5.60 -30.59 11.86
CA LEU A 187 -5.51 -30.05 13.22
C LEU A 187 -6.93 -29.85 13.77
N PRO A 188 -7.18 -30.11 15.07
CA PRO A 188 -8.44 -29.75 15.69
C PRO A 188 -8.66 -28.23 15.59
N PHE A 189 -9.92 -27.82 15.38
CA PHE A 189 -10.32 -26.43 15.13
C PHE A 189 -9.75 -25.44 16.18
N THR A 190 -9.70 -25.84 17.45
CA THR A 190 -9.14 -25.03 18.53
C THR A 190 -7.64 -24.77 18.36
N GLN A 191 -6.87 -25.75 17.89
CA GLN A 191 -5.45 -25.60 17.62
C GLN A 191 -5.21 -24.75 16.35
N GLU A 192 -6.06 -24.86 15.36
CA GLU A 192 -6.01 -24.06 14.15
C GLU A 192 -6.28 -22.58 14.45
N LEU A 193 -7.32 -22.29 15.25
CA LEU A 193 -7.64 -20.94 15.72
C LEU A 193 -6.52 -20.34 16.57
N SER A 194 -5.91 -21.13 17.46
CA SER A 194 -4.74 -20.68 18.25
C SER A 194 -3.54 -20.36 17.37
N LYS A 195 -3.29 -21.15 16.33
CA LYS A 195 -2.23 -20.87 15.34
C LYS A 195 -2.49 -19.59 14.56
N ILE A 196 -3.73 -19.36 14.11
CA ILE A 196 -4.12 -18.13 13.43
C ILE A 196 -3.92 -16.93 14.37
N GLY A 197 -4.40 -16.98 15.60
CA GLY A 197 -4.24 -15.91 16.57
C GLY A 197 -2.77 -15.55 16.87
N LYS A 198 -1.91 -16.54 17.05
CA LYS A 198 -0.47 -16.33 17.23
C LYS A 198 0.18 -15.74 15.98
N ALA A 199 -0.23 -16.19 14.79
CA ALA A 199 0.28 -15.69 13.53
C ALA A 199 -0.20 -14.26 13.23
N MET A 200 -1.39 -13.86 13.69
CA MET A 200 -1.88 -12.48 13.61
C MET A 200 -1.06 -11.49 14.46
N LEU A 201 -0.49 -11.96 15.57
CA LEU A 201 0.37 -11.14 16.44
C LEU A 201 1.80 -11.01 15.89
N LYS A 202 2.22 -11.91 14.99
CA LYS A 202 3.57 -11.91 14.42
C LYS A 202 3.94 -10.61 13.70
N PRO A 203 3.10 -9.99 12.84
CA PRO A 203 3.42 -8.70 12.23
C PRO A 203 3.64 -7.58 13.24
N TRP A 204 2.85 -7.54 14.32
CA TRP A 204 3.00 -6.56 15.41
C TRP A 204 4.31 -6.75 16.17
N HIS A 205 4.65 -7.99 16.46
CA HIS A 205 5.93 -8.32 17.09
C HIS A 205 7.11 -7.93 16.18
N MET A 206 7.05 -8.24 14.88
CA MET A 206 8.07 -7.86 13.92
C MET A 206 8.18 -6.34 13.75
N CYS A 207 7.06 -5.62 13.85
CA CYS A 207 7.02 -4.17 13.75
C CYS A 207 7.81 -3.49 14.88
N ILE A 208 7.77 -4.03 16.10
CA ILE A 208 8.36 -3.40 17.30
C ILE A 208 9.77 -3.93 17.59
N PHE A 209 9.96 -5.25 17.51
CA PHE A 209 11.18 -5.92 17.98
C PHE A 209 12.18 -6.24 16.89
N GLU A 210 11.80 -6.18 15.60
CA GLU A 210 12.71 -6.49 14.51
C GLU A 210 13.36 -5.22 13.96
N PRO A 211 14.70 -4.99 14.18
CA PRO A 211 15.33 -3.73 13.82
C PRO A 211 15.26 -3.39 12.34
N VAL A 212 15.34 -4.40 11.47
CA VAL A 212 15.25 -4.20 10.01
C VAL A 212 13.85 -3.76 9.61
N SER A 213 12.82 -4.42 10.15
CA SER A 213 11.40 -4.06 9.91
C SER A 213 11.07 -2.68 10.47
N LEU A 214 11.58 -2.34 11.66
CA LEU A 214 11.35 -1.05 12.30
C LEU A 214 11.91 0.10 11.46
N VAL A 215 13.21 0.03 11.11
CA VAL A 215 13.89 1.12 10.36
C VAL A 215 13.29 1.28 8.97
N LEU A 216 13.07 0.18 8.25
CA LEU A 216 12.42 0.22 6.94
C LEU A 216 10.97 0.67 7.02
N GLY A 217 10.24 0.21 8.07
CA GLY A 217 8.85 0.57 8.29
C GLY A 217 8.67 2.08 8.51
N LEU A 218 9.52 2.70 9.34
CA LEU A 218 9.50 4.14 9.57
C LEU A 218 9.85 4.92 8.28
N TYR A 219 10.88 4.50 7.56
CA TYR A 219 11.30 5.15 6.32
C TYR A 219 10.22 5.09 5.24
N THR A 220 9.70 3.90 4.95
CA THR A 220 8.63 3.72 3.96
C THR A 220 7.30 4.30 4.42
N GLY A 221 7.02 4.26 5.74
CA GLY A 221 5.85 4.87 6.34
C GLY A 221 5.84 6.38 6.15
N PHE A 222 6.96 7.05 6.38
CA PHE A 222 7.09 8.48 6.13
C PHE A 222 6.93 8.81 4.63
N SER A 223 7.59 8.05 3.74
CA SER A 223 7.45 8.24 2.28
C SER A 223 5.99 8.08 1.82
N PHE A 224 5.28 7.10 2.39
CA PHE A 224 3.86 6.87 2.10
C PHE A 224 2.96 8.00 2.63
N ALA A 225 3.24 8.46 3.85
CA ALA A 225 2.54 9.60 4.45
C ALA A 225 2.67 10.87 3.61
N MET A 226 3.86 11.13 3.05
CA MET A 226 4.07 12.24 2.13
C MET A 226 3.18 12.14 0.89
N ILE A 227 3.12 10.96 0.24
CA ILE A 227 2.27 10.75 -0.93
C ILE A 227 0.80 11.05 -0.61
N PHE A 228 0.30 10.53 0.52
CA PHE A 228 -1.09 10.77 0.94
C PHE A 228 -1.34 12.23 1.33
N SER A 229 -0.33 12.92 1.87
CA SER A 229 -0.40 14.35 2.14
C SER A 229 -0.58 15.16 0.85
N PHE A 230 0.07 14.75 -0.23
CA PHE A 230 -0.10 15.38 -1.55
C PHE A 230 -1.53 15.23 -2.10
N PHE A 231 -2.19 14.11 -1.86
CA PHE A 231 -3.60 13.97 -2.29
C PHE A 231 -4.51 15.05 -1.68
N GLY A 232 -4.31 15.39 -0.41
CA GLY A 232 -5.04 16.47 0.25
C GLY A 232 -4.59 17.86 -0.18
N SER A 233 -3.27 18.09 -0.25
CA SER A 233 -2.71 19.41 -0.55
C SER A 233 -2.87 19.80 -2.02
N TYR A 234 -2.84 18.86 -2.96
CA TYR A 234 -3.06 19.13 -4.39
C TYR A 234 -4.37 19.86 -4.63
N SER A 235 -5.47 19.28 -4.15
CA SER A 235 -6.78 19.91 -4.31
C SER A 235 -6.81 21.29 -3.69
N TYR A 236 -6.22 21.46 -2.50
CA TYR A 236 -6.18 22.76 -1.82
C TYR A 236 -5.36 23.81 -2.60
N VAL A 237 -4.14 23.46 -3.01
CA VAL A 237 -3.24 24.39 -3.70
C VAL A 237 -3.79 24.80 -5.05
N TYR A 238 -4.25 23.84 -5.86
CA TYR A 238 -4.74 24.14 -7.20
C TYR A 238 -6.06 24.90 -7.20
N SER A 239 -6.97 24.64 -6.26
CA SER A 239 -8.20 25.38 -6.15
C SER A 239 -7.99 26.79 -5.56
N THR A 240 -7.08 26.95 -4.58
CA THR A 240 -6.89 28.26 -3.88
C THR A 240 -5.98 29.18 -4.66
N VAL A 241 -4.88 28.67 -5.26
CA VAL A 241 -3.88 29.51 -5.95
C VAL A 241 -4.19 29.70 -7.42
N TYR A 242 -4.58 28.60 -8.10
CA TYR A 242 -4.79 28.60 -9.55
C TYR A 242 -6.26 28.67 -9.93
N HIS A 243 -7.20 28.62 -8.95
CA HIS A 243 -8.65 28.63 -9.16
C HIS A 243 -9.13 27.53 -10.13
N PHE A 244 -8.47 26.36 -10.06
CA PHE A 244 -8.80 25.20 -10.91
C PHE A 244 -10.11 24.56 -10.47
N ASP A 245 -10.91 24.16 -11.46
CA ASP A 245 -12.09 23.32 -11.26
C ASP A 245 -11.71 21.90 -10.83
N ALA A 246 -12.70 21.12 -10.37
CA ALA A 246 -12.51 19.73 -9.97
C ALA A 246 -11.84 18.88 -11.06
N ARG A 247 -12.25 19.05 -12.33
CA ARG A 247 -11.67 18.36 -13.49
C ARG A 247 -10.23 18.75 -13.73
N GLN A 248 -9.92 20.05 -13.73
CA GLN A 248 -8.56 20.55 -13.92
C GLN A 248 -7.63 20.07 -12.81
N THR A 249 -8.11 20.09 -11.57
CA THR A 249 -7.40 19.53 -10.41
C THR A 249 -7.16 18.01 -10.60
N GLY A 250 -8.17 17.27 -11.06
CA GLY A 250 -8.04 15.85 -11.40
C GLY A 250 -6.97 15.57 -12.46
N LEU A 251 -6.86 16.41 -13.48
CA LEU A 251 -5.81 16.30 -14.52
C LEU A 251 -4.40 16.48 -13.95
N CYS A 252 -4.20 17.26 -12.91
CA CYS A 252 -2.89 17.45 -12.28
C CYS A 252 -2.32 16.13 -11.73
N TYR A 253 -3.16 15.16 -11.39
CA TYR A 253 -2.71 13.82 -10.94
C TYR A 253 -2.05 12.99 -12.06
N ILE A 254 -2.22 13.35 -13.34
CA ILE A 254 -1.48 12.74 -14.45
C ILE A 254 0.03 12.91 -14.28
N GLY A 255 0.46 14.08 -13.80
CA GLY A 255 1.88 14.31 -13.47
C GLY A 255 2.41 13.32 -12.43
N LEU A 256 1.61 13.01 -11.41
CA LEU A 256 1.94 11.99 -10.41
C LEU A 256 2.02 10.59 -11.03
N ILE A 257 1.07 10.22 -11.88
CA ILE A 257 1.07 8.92 -12.60
C ILE A 257 2.33 8.79 -13.46
N ILE A 258 2.70 9.82 -14.22
CA ILE A 258 3.93 9.82 -15.02
C ILE A 258 5.16 9.65 -14.13
N GLY A 259 5.22 10.37 -13.00
CA GLY A 259 6.31 10.24 -12.01
C GLY A 259 6.44 8.81 -11.47
N ILE A 260 5.32 8.15 -11.14
CA ILE A 260 5.29 6.76 -10.69
C ILE A 260 5.84 5.83 -11.78
N LEU A 261 5.40 5.98 -13.02
CA LEU A 261 5.86 5.17 -14.15
C LEU A 261 7.37 5.35 -14.40
N LEU A 262 7.87 6.58 -14.38
CA LEU A 262 9.30 6.87 -14.47
C LEU A 262 10.10 6.25 -13.31
N GLY A 263 9.55 6.29 -12.09
CA GLY A 263 10.14 5.65 -10.91
C GLY A 263 10.27 4.13 -11.08
N VAL A 264 9.25 3.48 -11.62
CA VAL A 264 9.27 2.04 -11.93
C VAL A 264 10.31 1.71 -13.01
N VAL A 265 10.38 2.49 -14.08
CA VAL A 265 11.40 2.31 -15.14
C VAL A 265 12.81 2.43 -14.54
N MET A 266 13.06 3.44 -13.73
CA MET A 266 14.38 3.59 -13.09
C MET A 266 14.70 2.43 -12.14
N PHE A 267 13.74 1.98 -11.32
CA PHE A 267 13.96 0.80 -10.49
C PHE A 267 14.32 -0.42 -11.35
N ALA A 268 13.59 -0.66 -12.45
CA ALA A 268 13.87 -1.74 -13.38
C ALA A 268 15.27 -1.61 -14.01
N VAL A 269 15.70 -0.40 -14.38
CA VAL A 269 17.06 -0.15 -14.90
C VAL A 269 18.12 -0.47 -13.84
N PHE A 270 17.97 -0.03 -12.61
CA PHE A 270 18.92 -0.34 -11.52
C PHE A 270 18.95 -1.84 -11.19
N ASP A 271 17.78 -2.50 -11.17
CA ASP A 271 17.72 -3.95 -10.94
C ASP A 271 18.45 -4.71 -12.04
N THR A 272 18.21 -4.37 -13.32
CA THR A 272 18.82 -5.09 -14.45
C THR A 272 20.31 -4.77 -14.64
N THR A 273 20.74 -3.54 -14.39
CA THR A 273 22.12 -3.10 -14.66
C THR A 273 23.06 -3.35 -13.50
N LEU A 274 22.64 -3.10 -12.26
CA LEU A 274 23.51 -3.19 -11.08
C LEU A 274 23.27 -4.48 -10.28
N TYR A 275 22.00 -4.74 -9.89
CA TYR A 275 21.69 -5.91 -9.06
C TYR A 275 21.95 -7.22 -9.80
N GLN A 276 21.48 -7.38 -11.04
CA GLN A 276 21.68 -8.61 -11.82
C GLN A 276 23.16 -8.87 -12.16
N LYS A 277 23.96 -7.81 -12.38
CA LYS A 277 25.42 -7.96 -12.52
C LYS A 277 26.07 -8.50 -11.25
N GLN A 278 25.59 -8.09 -10.08
CA GLN A 278 26.10 -8.58 -8.81
C GLN A 278 25.67 -10.02 -8.55
N VAL A 279 24.42 -10.37 -8.87
CA VAL A 279 23.93 -11.77 -8.82
C VAL A 279 24.79 -12.68 -9.70
N ALA A 280 25.08 -12.26 -10.93
CA ALA A 280 25.92 -13.01 -11.85
C ALA A 280 27.36 -13.21 -11.32
N ARG A 281 27.92 -12.22 -10.59
CA ARG A 281 29.27 -12.32 -9.99
C ARG A 281 29.32 -13.22 -8.76
N THR A 282 28.23 -13.30 -7.98
CA THR A 282 28.18 -14.01 -6.70
C THR A 282 27.49 -15.38 -6.78
N GLY A 283 27.06 -15.82 -7.98
CA GLY A 283 26.43 -17.13 -8.19
C GLY A 283 25.12 -17.28 -7.40
N ASP A 284 24.15 -16.39 -7.60
CA ASP A 284 22.85 -16.32 -6.91
C ASP A 284 22.90 -16.06 -5.38
N LYS A 285 24.06 -15.72 -4.83
CA LYS A 285 24.27 -15.40 -3.41
C LYS A 285 24.45 -13.90 -3.15
N ALA A 286 23.85 -13.05 -4.00
CA ALA A 286 23.92 -11.61 -3.82
C ALA A 286 23.22 -11.19 -2.52
N ALA A 287 23.89 -10.36 -1.71
CA ALA A 287 23.33 -9.85 -0.48
C ALA A 287 22.12 -8.93 -0.76
N PRO A 288 21.06 -8.95 0.09
CA PRO A 288 19.85 -8.14 -0.12
C PRO A 288 20.10 -6.62 -0.22
N GLU A 289 21.18 -6.15 0.40
CA GLU A 289 21.60 -4.75 0.41
C GLU A 289 21.83 -4.17 -0.98
N TYR A 290 22.23 -4.99 -1.94
CA TYR A 290 22.43 -4.55 -3.33
C TYR A 290 21.12 -4.13 -4.03
N ARG A 291 19.95 -4.47 -3.47
CA ARG A 291 18.65 -3.95 -3.95
C ARG A 291 18.38 -2.53 -3.52
N LEU A 292 19.14 -2.00 -2.56
CA LEU A 292 18.99 -0.61 -2.10
C LEU A 292 19.62 0.43 -3.03
N TYR A 293 20.31 0.05 -4.10
CA TYR A 293 20.90 1.02 -5.03
C TYR A 293 19.92 2.10 -5.52
N ALA A 294 18.70 1.70 -5.85
CA ALA A 294 17.66 2.65 -6.25
C ALA A 294 17.24 3.56 -5.07
N ALA A 295 17.20 3.03 -3.85
CA ALA A 295 16.86 3.82 -2.65
C ALA A 295 17.98 4.80 -2.28
N LEU A 296 19.26 4.47 -2.52
CA LEU A 296 20.38 5.39 -2.30
C LEU A 296 20.26 6.64 -3.16
N VAL A 297 19.94 6.46 -4.44
CA VAL A 297 19.71 7.60 -5.36
C VAL A 297 18.41 8.31 -5.01
N GLY A 298 17.34 7.56 -4.72
CA GLY A 298 16.05 8.10 -4.33
C GLY A 298 16.12 8.97 -3.08
N SER A 299 16.87 8.56 -2.05
CA SER A 299 16.99 9.33 -0.80
C SER A 299 17.55 10.75 -0.98
N ILE A 300 18.38 10.97 -2.00
CA ILE A 300 18.88 12.31 -2.36
C ILE A 300 17.86 13.04 -3.22
N LEU A 301 17.19 12.33 -4.12
CA LEU A 301 16.23 12.92 -5.06
C LEU A 301 14.88 13.26 -4.41
N VAL A 302 14.49 12.59 -3.31
CA VAL A 302 13.24 12.88 -2.61
C VAL A 302 13.21 14.30 -2.05
N PRO A 303 14.21 14.80 -1.29
CA PRO A 303 14.24 16.20 -0.89
C PRO A 303 14.20 17.17 -2.08
N ILE A 304 15.01 16.91 -3.12
CA ILE A 304 15.03 17.71 -4.33
C ILE A 304 13.66 17.67 -5.03
N GLY A 305 13.05 16.50 -5.10
CA GLY A 305 11.75 16.27 -5.74
C GLY A 305 10.57 16.74 -4.91
N LEU A 306 10.70 16.86 -3.57
CA LEU A 306 9.72 17.54 -2.72
C LEU A 306 9.68 19.03 -3.00
N PHE A 307 10.81 19.61 -3.36
CA PHE A 307 10.82 20.94 -3.98
C PHE A 307 10.23 20.91 -5.41
N TRP A 308 10.26 19.76 -6.10
CA TRP A 308 9.78 19.60 -7.48
C TRP A 308 8.63 18.61 -7.69
N TYR A 309 7.94 18.20 -6.68
CA TYR A 309 6.70 17.38 -6.70
C TYR A 309 6.74 16.02 -7.44
N ALA A 310 7.89 15.39 -7.74
CA ALA A 310 7.89 14.30 -8.72
C ALA A 310 8.44 12.92 -8.29
N TRP A 311 9.03 12.71 -7.09
CA TRP A 311 9.95 11.57 -6.94
C TRP A 311 9.72 10.62 -5.75
N ALA A 312 8.68 10.76 -4.96
CA ALA A 312 8.37 9.97 -3.76
C ALA A 312 8.19 8.43 -3.94
N PRO A 313 7.76 7.88 -5.10
CA PRO A 313 7.48 6.44 -5.23
C PRO A 313 8.71 5.53 -5.25
N ARG A 314 9.90 6.01 -5.57
CA ARG A 314 11.11 5.20 -5.80
C ARG A 314 11.66 4.53 -4.56
N ASP A 315 11.80 5.27 -3.48
CA ASP A 315 12.42 4.79 -2.26
C ASP A 315 11.60 3.68 -1.62
N PHE A 316 10.28 3.79 -1.74
CA PHE A 316 9.36 2.77 -1.29
C PHE A 316 9.54 1.43 -2.04
N LEU A 317 9.66 1.46 -3.36
CA LEU A 317 9.83 0.25 -4.17
C LEU A 317 11.11 -0.51 -3.82
N ALA A 318 12.23 0.20 -3.67
CA ALA A 318 13.50 -0.38 -3.29
C ALA A 318 13.49 -0.95 -1.86
N ALA A 319 12.89 -0.24 -0.91
CA ALA A 319 12.78 -0.66 0.48
C ALA A 319 11.89 -1.91 0.62
N LEU A 320 10.77 -1.97 -0.09
CA LEU A 320 9.89 -3.15 -0.08
C LEU A 320 10.56 -4.36 -0.77
N ALA A 321 11.27 -4.15 -1.88
CA ALA A 321 12.04 -5.21 -2.53
C ALA A 321 13.15 -5.75 -1.61
N TYR A 322 13.82 -4.88 -0.84
CA TYR A 322 14.78 -5.28 0.19
C TYR A 322 14.10 -6.13 1.27
N LEU A 323 12.95 -5.68 1.80
CA LEU A 323 12.20 -6.39 2.83
C LEU A 323 11.86 -7.82 2.37
N VAL A 324 11.28 -7.97 1.18
CA VAL A 324 10.93 -9.29 0.60
C VAL A 324 12.15 -10.19 0.42
N SER A 325 13.32 -9.64 0.11
CA SER A 325 14.54 -10.43 -0.07
C SER A 325 15.26 -10.79 1.23
N ALA A 326 15.07 -10.02 2.30
CA ALA A 326 15.76 -10.21 3.56
C ALA A 326 15.17 -11.36 4.39
N PHE A 327 13.87 -11.64 4.27
CA PHE A 327 13.19 -12.66 5.06
C PHE A 327 13.02 -13.98 4.30
N LYS A 328 12.84 -15.08 5.04
CA LYS A 328 12.48 -16.39 4.46
C LYS A 328 11.06 -16.33 3.85
N PRO A 329 10.75 -17.16 2.85
CA PRO A 329 9.44 -17.18 2.20
C PRO A 329 8.24 -17.30 3.17
N GLU A 330 8.45 -18.00 4.29
CA GLU A 330 7.43 -18.22 5.34
C GLU A 330 7.09 -16.93 6.11
N ASP A 331 8.02 -15.98 6.16
CA ASP A 331 7.91 -14.75 6.95
C ASP A 331 7.65 -13.50 6.11
N ILE A 332 7.77 -13.60 4.77
CA ILE A 332 7.61 -12.47 3.85
C ILE A 332 6.26 -11.77 4.03
N ALA A 333 5.16 -12.52 4.09
CA ALA A 333 3.83 -11.94 4.23
C ALA A 333 3.68 -11.17 5.55
N SER A 334 4.22 -11.71 6.66
CA SER A 334 4.22 -11.04 7.96
C SER A 334 5.12 -9.80 7.99
N ALA A 335 6.28 -9.85 7.34
CA ALA A 335 7.17 -8.71 7.24
C ALA A 335 6.57 -7.57 6.40
N VAL A 336 5.88 -7.89 5.30
CA VAL A 336 5.15 -6.92 4.47
C VAL A 336 3.97 -6.33 5.24
N ALA A 337 3.25 -7.14 6.03
CA ALA A 337 2.17 -6.66 6.89
C ALA A 337 2.70 -5.74 7.99
N ALA A 338 3.82 -6.07 8.65
CA ALA A 338 4.47 -5.22 9.65
C ALA A 338 4.89 -3.87 9.08
N ASN A 339 5.49 -3.86 7.88
CA ASN A 339 5.80 -2.64 7.16
C ASN A 339 4.53 -1.83 6.81
N GLY A 340 3.44 -2.52 6.47
CA GLY A 340 2.12 -1.94 6.23
C GLY A 340 1.55 -1.19 7.43
N ILE A 341 1.78 -1.67 8.66
CA ILE A 341 1.33 -1.01 9.88
C ILE A 341 1.87 0.41 9.94
N PHE A 342 3.18 0.62 9.79
CA PHE A 342 3.76 1.96 9.79
C PHE A 342 3.24 2.84 8.65
N ARG A 343 3.19 2.30 7.43
CA ARG A 343 2.74 3.04 6.25
C ARG A 343 1.33 3.58 6.41
N PHE A 344 0.41 2.70 6.76
CA PHE A 344 -0.99 3.07 6.82
C PHE A 344 -1.30 3.89 8.08
N THR A 345 -0.61 3.65 9.19
CA THR A 345 -0.78 4.48 10.40
C THR A 345 -0.35 5.92 10.14
N LEU A 346 0.84 6.14 9.57
CA LEU A 346 1.30 7.47 9.19
C LEU A 346 0.45 8.06 8.06
N GLY A 347 0.10 7.26 7.05
CA GLY A 347 -0.79 7.67 5.96
C GLY A 347 -2.19 8.06 6.42
N ALA A 348 -2.71 7.50 7.52
CA ALA A 348 -3.97 7.89 8.13
C ALA A 348 -3.86 9.20 8.93
N ALA A 349 -2.75 9.38 9.64
CA ALA A 349 -2.55 10.53 10.52
C ALA A 349 -2.31 11.83 9.73
N PHE A 350 -1.47 11.78 8.69
CA PHE A 350 -0.99 12.95 7.98
C PHE A 350 -2.09 13.78 7.32
N PRO A 351 -3.06 13.24 6.58
CA PRO A 351 -4.11 14.04 5.94
C PRO A 351 -4.93 14.89 6.93
N ASN A 352 -5.04 14.44 8.19
CA ASN A 352 -5.84 15.13 9.19
C ASN A 352 -5.23 16.47 9.62
N PHE A 353 -3.89 16.58 9.69
CA PHE A 353 -3.23 17.82 10.10
C PHE A 353 -2.61 18.60 8.94
N VAL A 354 -2.36 17.97 7.80
CA VAL A 354 -1.70 18.62 6.65
C VAL A 354 -2.49 19.84 6.18
N PHE A 355 -3.80 19.74 6.12
CA PHE A 355 -4.63 20.85 5.72
C PHE A 355 -4.49 22.06 6.66
N GLN A 356 -4.53 21.83 7.97
CA GLN A 356 -4.31 22.89 8.97
C GLN A 356 -2.90 23.47 8.84
N MET A 357 -1.90 22.62 8.65
CA MET A 357 -0.51 23.05 8.44
C MET A 357 -0.37 23.98 7.22
N TYR A 358 -1.07 23.69 6.11
CA TYR A 358 -1.05 24.54 4.92
C TYR A 358 -1.78 25.87 5.16
N GLN A 359 -2.83 25.89 5.97
CA GLN A 359 -3.55 27.11 6.34
C GLN A 359 -2.73 28.01 7.27
N GLU A 360 -2.06 27.44 8.29
CA GLU A 360 -1.32 28.17 9.31
C GLU A 360 0.07 28.61 8.83
N LEU A 361 0.81 27.74 8.15
CA LEU A 361 2.19 28.01 7.72
C LEU A 361 2.27 28.61 6.31
N GLY A 362 1.17 28.56 5.56
CA GLY A 362 1.18 28.91 4.14
C GLY A 362 1.83 27.82 3.27
N ILE A 363 1.63 27.92 1.97
CA ILE A 363 1.98 26.86 1.00
C ILE A 363 3.49 26.58 0.97
N ASN A 364 4.30 27.61 0.96
CA ASN A 364 5.76 27.49 0.83
C ASN A 364 6.40 26.81 2.04
N TRP A 365 6.03 27.22 3.25
CA TRP A 365 6.56 26.65 4.49
C TRP A 365 6.01 25.26 4.78
N ALA A 366 4.73 25.03 4.55
CA ALA A 366 4.13 23.70 4.72
C ALA A 366 4.80 22.65 3.83
N GLY A 367 5.05 22.97 2.56
CA GLY A 367 5.81 22.09 1.66
C GLY A 367 7.26 21.90 2.12
N SER A 368 7.90 22.93 2.64
CA SER A 368 9.28 22.87 3.14
C SER A 368 9.44 22.00 4.39
N VAL A 369 8.43 21.89 5.26
CA VAL A 369 8.46 21.00 6.44
C VAL A 369 8.71 19.54 6.00
N PHE A 370 7.99 19.06 5.00
CA PHE A 370 8.21 17.70 4.48
C PHE A 370 9.59 17.51 3.87
N ALA A 371 10.12 18.55 3.18
CA ALA A 371 11.47 18.52 2.63
C ALA A 371 12.53 18.41 3.74
N PHE A 372 12.41 19.17 4.82
CA PHE A 372 13.32 19.08 5.97
C PHE A 372 13.26 17.74 6.68
N ILE A 373 12.06 17.19 6.88
CA ILE A 373 11.93 15.86 7.47
C ILE A 373 12.56 14.81 6.54
N SER A 374 12.37 14.90 5.23
CA SER A 374 12.97 13.96 4.27
C SER A 374 14.50 14.02 4.27
N LEU A 375 15.12 15.17 4.51
CA LEU A 375 16.57 15.28 4.71
C LEU A 375 17.06 14.44 5.88
N ALA A 376 16.29 14.37 6.98
CA ALA A 376 16.62 13.54 8.14
C ALA A 376 16.55 12.03 7.81
N PHE A 377 15.80 11.64 6.80
CA PHE A 377 15.68 10.24 6.36
C PHE A 377 16.70 9.82 5.30
N ILE A 378 17.46 10.75 4.69
CA ILE A 378 18.54 10.41 3.73
C ILE A 378 19.50 9.34 4.27
N PRO A 379 19.99 9.39 5.53
CA PRO A 379 20.95 8.41 6.03
C PRO A 379 20.37 6.99 6.13
N VAL A 380 19.06 6.79 6.17
CA VAL A 380 18.44 5.48 6.44
C VAL A 380 18.83 4.43 5.39
N PRO A 381 18.64 4.63 4.08
CA PRO A 381 19.07 3.64 3.07
C PRO A 381 20.58 3.40 3.10
N TRP A 382 21.39 4.45 3.36
CA TRP A 382 22.85 4.35 3.45
C TRP A 382 23.30 3.52 4.65
N LEU A 383 22.67 3.72 5.82
CA LEU A 383 22.93 2.92 7.02
C LEU A 383 22.53 1.45 6.80
N LEU A 384 21.39 1.21 6.17
CA LEU A 384 20.95 -0.14 5.82
C LEU A 384 21.90 -0.80 4.82
N PHE A 385 22.39 -0.06 3.84
CA PHE A 385 23.34 -0.57 2.85
C PHE A 385 24.67 -0.95 3.51
N TRP A 386 25.24 -0.12 4.39
CA TRP A 386 26.51 -0.37 5.04
C TRP A 386 26.43 -1.31 6.24
N LYS A 387 25.41 -1.17 7.07
CA LYS A 387 25.26 -1.94 8.34
C LYS A 387 24.15 -2.99 8.28
N GLY A 388 23.54 -3.25 7.15
CA GLY A 388 22.42 -4.19 7.00
C GLY A 388 22.78 -5.61 7.48
N LYS A 389 24.01 -6.07 7.22
CA LYS A 389 24.51 -7.36 7.73
C LYS A 389 24.54 -7.41 9.27
N ALA A 390 24.92 -6.32 9.93
CA ALA A 390 24.93 -6.24 11.40
C ALA A 390 23.50 -6.20 11.96
N LEU A 391 22.61 -5.43 11.34
CA LEU A 391 21.19 -5.35 11.72
C LEU A 391 20.50 -6.72 11.57
N ARG A 392 20.76 -7.45 10.49
CA ARG A 392 20.22 -8.81 10.32
C ARG A 392 20.73 -9.80 11.39
N LYS A 393 21.93 -9.64 11.91
CA LYS A 393 22.42 -10.47 13.03
C LYS A 393 21.68 -10.22 14.34
N MET A 394 21.09 -9.05 14.52
CA MET A 394 20.29 -8.70 15.71
C MET A 394 18.84 -9.15 15.61
N SER A 395 18.43 -9.67 14.45
CA SER A 395 17.09 -10.16 14.21
C SER A 395 16.80 -11.42 15.01
N SER A 396 15.60 -11.48 15.59
CA SER A 396 15.09 -12.68 16.27
C SER A 396 14.52 -13.72 15.29
N TYR A 397 14.37 -13.36 14.02
CA TYR A 397 13.85 -14.23 12.97
C TYR A 397 14.98 -14.80 12.12
N GLU A 398 14.81 -16.03 11.64
CA GLU A 398 15.76 -16.60 10.70
C GLU A 398 15.70 -15.89 9.35
N LEU A 399 16.63 -14.98 9.15
CA LEU A 399 16.81 -14.29 7.88
C LEU A 399 17.56 -15.19 6.88
N SER A 400 17.39 -14.91 5.59
CA SER A 400 18.11 -15.64 4.55
C SER A 400 19.61 -15.51 4.79
N LYS A 401 20.29 -16.65 4.98
CA LYS A 401 21.76 -16.70 5.12
C LYS A 401 22.39 -16.42 3.74
N PHE A 402 23.00 -15.24 3.60
CA PHE A 402 23.82 -14.85 2.46
C PHE A 402 25.25 -14.61 2.93
#